data_8ecdc6e2e3a8f5e0b195383d82fd96d0
#
_entry.id   8ecdc6e2e3a8f5e0b195383d82fd96d0
#
_cell.length_a   1.000
_cell.length_b   1.000
_cell.length_c   1.000
_cell.angle_alpha   90.00
_cell.angle_beta   90.00
_cell.angle_gamma   90.00
#
_symmetry.space_group_name_H-M   'P 1'
#
loop_
_entity.id
_entity.type
_entity.pdbx_description
1 polymer ?
#
loop_
_entity_poly.entity_id
_entity_poly.type
_entity_poly.pdbx_seq_one_letter_code
_entity_poly.pdbx_strand_id
1 'polypeptide(L)'
;MVFQIRNRFFPSNTYLLKKDNSNNCVIIDPGLDSESIHKSILDNNVVPIGIICTHGHFDHIASVAYLKKEFGNIPYYLHKADFKIAKSANFYLKLTKIKYWIEYVEPDYIFENTMEEIEIGGFNFTILHFPGHSDGSCVLKYNDILFTGDIMYKLGLGFNNFPGENIDVLKESIKKIILTLDKDYLVYPGHGDSEYLGNISTKNLELVNFINN
;
A
#
# COMPACT_ATOMS: atom_id res chain seq x y z
N MET A 1 -12.06 -9.02 -7.64
CA MET A 1 -12.00 -7.83 -8.54
C MET A 1 -11.32 -6.68 -7.84
N VAL A 2 -10.45 -5.91 -8.52
CA VAL A 2 -9.73 -4.75 -7.96
C VAL A 2 -10.11 -3.48 -8.72
N PHE A 3 -10.49 -2.43 -7.98
CA PHE A 3 -10.70 -1.09 -8.54
C PHE A 3 -9.55 -0.19 -8.09
N GLN A 4 -8.85 0.44 -9.03
CA GLN A 4 -7.76 1.36 -8.76
C GLN A 4 -8.27 2.81 -8.81
N ILE A 5 -7.94 3.59 -7.79
CA ILE A 5 -8.23 5.01 -7.68
C ILE A 5 -6.88 5.74 -7.63
N ARG A 6 -6.63 6.63 -8.57
CA ARG A 6 -5.44 7.51 -8.55
C ARG A 6 -5.78 8.78 -7.79
N ASN A 7 -5.07 9.00 -6.70
CA ASN A 7 -5.28 10.17 -5.85
C ASN A 7 -4.83 11.45 -6.57
N ARG A 8 -5.67 12.50 -6.54
CA ARG A 8 -5.44 13.74 -7.32
C ARG A 8 -4.34 14.62 -6.73
N PHE A 9 -4.24 14.70 -5.41
CA PHE A 9 -3.34 15.65 -4.75
C PHE A 9 -1.89 15.17 -4.64
N PHE A 10 -1.70 13.87 -4.57
CA PHE A 10 -0.42 13.18 -4.67
C PHE A 10 -0.70 11.84 -5.36
N PRO A 11 -0.06 11.52 -6.49
CA PRO A 11 -0.54 10.48 -7.40
C PRO A 11 -0.24 9.05 -6.91
N SER A 12 -0.53 8.76 -5.64
CA SER A 12 -0.55 7.40 -5.11
C SER A 12 -1.81 6.66 -5.54
N ASN A 13 -1.78 5.36 -5.46
CA ASN A 13 -2.89 4.48 -5.77
C ASN A 13 -3.60 4.01 -4.50
N THR A 14 -4.91 4.19 -4.45
CA THR A 14 -5.80 3.49 -3.52
C THR A 14 -6.49 2.36 -4.25
N TYR A 15 -6.64 1.20 -3.61
CA TYR A 15 -7.33 0.06 -4.19
C TYR A 15 -8.54 -0.35 -3.35
N LEU A 16 -9.64 -0.70 -4.06
CA LEU A 16 -10.78 -1.39 -3.48
C LEU A 16 -10.74 -2.83 -3.96
N LEU A 17 -10.36 -3.74 -3.09
CA LEU A 17 -10.38 -5.17 -3.37
C LEU A 17 -11.74 -5.74 -3.01
N LYS A 18 -12.58 -5.98 -4.03
CA LYS A 18 -13.92 -6.55 -3.89
C LYS A 18 -13.86 -8.07 -3.90
N LYS A 19 -14.58 -8.71 -2.98
CA LYS A 19 -14.75 -10.17 -2.96
C LYS A 19 -15.73 -10.63 -4.04
N ASP A 20 -15.45 -11.78 -4.64
CA ASP A 20 -16.37 -12.41 -5.57
C ASP A 20 -17.66 -12.83 -4.84
N ASN A 21 -18.80 -12.70 -5.53
CA ASN A 21 -20.13 -13.01 -5.00
C ASN A 21 -20.53 -12.24 -3.72
N SER A 22 -19.89 -11.13 -3.42
CA SER A 22 -20.21 -10.25 -2.29
C SER A 22 -19.97 -8.79 -2.69
N ASN A 23 -20.62 -7.86 -1.96
CA ASN A 23 -20.29 -6.43 -2.09
C ASN A 23 -19.21 -5.99 -1.09
N ASN A 24 -18.75 -6.87 -0.21
CA ASN A 24 -17.69 -6.54 0.73
C ASN A 24 -16.39 -6.21 0.00
N CYS A 25 -15.68 -5.21 0.47
CA CYS A 25 -14.35 -4.86 -0.01
C CYS A 25 -13.39 -4.50 1.13
N VAL A 26 -12.11 -4.73 0.89
CA VAL A 26 -11.01 -4.21 1.70
C VAL A 26 -10.39 -3.03 0.96
N ILE A 27 -10.17 -1.92 1.67
CA ILE A 27 -9.51 -0.73 1.13
C ILE A 27 -8.01 -0.87 1.40
N ILE A 28 -7.20 -0.64 0.37
CA ILE A 28 -5.73 -0.71 0.46
C ILE A 28 -5.17 0.67 0.13
N ASP A 29 -4.30 1.18 1.01
CA ASP A 29 -3.58 2.45 0.88
C ASP A 29 -4.50 3.65 0.56
N PRO A 30 -5.44 4.05 1.47
CA PRO A 30 -6.33 5.19 1.23
C PRO A 30 -5.59 6.53 1.32
N GLY A 31 -5.19 7.06 0.16
CA GLY A 31 -4.36 8.26 0.03
C GLY A 31 -5.10 9.59 0.19
N LEU A 32 -4.52 10.65 -0.40
CA LEU A 32 -4.94 12.07 -0.26
C LEU A 32 -6.13 12.45 -1.17
N ASP A 33 -7.20 11.65 -1.22
CA ASP A 33 -8.41 12.00 -2.00
C ASP A 33 -9.64 11.28 -1.45
N SER A 34 -9.97 11.54 -0.19
CA SER A 34 -11.07 10.87 0.51
C SER A 34 -12.41 10.96 -0.25
N GLU A 35 -12.69 12.08 -0.93
CA GLU A 35 -13.91 12.26 -1.71
C GLU A 35 -13.97 11.33 -2.93
N SER A 36 -12.88 11.21 -3.69
CA SER A 36 -12.82 10.31 -4.84
C SER A 36 -12.87 8.85 -4.41
N ILE A 37 -12.24 8.50 -3.29
CA ILE A 37 -12.32 7.16 -2.70
C ILE A 37 -13.75 6.84 -2.30
N HIS A 38 -14.40 7.73 -1.54
CA HIS A 38 -15.80 7.57 -1.13
C HIS A 38 -16.74 7.44 -2.35
N LYS A 39 -16.59 8.33 -3.32
CA LYS A 39 -17.36 8.26 -4.57
C LYS A 39 -17.18 6.92 -5.27
N SER A 40 -15.94 6.41 -5.37
CA SER A 40 -15.67 5.12 -6.01
C SER A 40 -16.31 3.95 -5.24
N ILE A 41 -16.36 4.01 -3.91
CA ILE A 41 -17.05 3.01 -3.08
C ILE A 41 -18.55 2.97 -3.43
N LEU A 42 -19.19 4.15 -3.53
CA LEU A 42 -20.61 4.25 -3.88
C LEU A 42 -20.88 3.82 -5.33
N ASP A 43 -20.11 4.32 -6.28
CA ASP A 43 -20.28 4.04 -7.71
C ASP A 43 -20.13 2.53 -8.04
N ASN A 44 -19.27 1.82 -7.32
CA ASN A 44 -19.04 0.38 -7.49
C ASN A 44 -19.93 -0.49 -6.59
N ASN A 45 -20.81 0.13 -5.80
CA ASN A 45 -21.72 -0.53 -4.88
C ASN A 45 -21.00 -1.57 -4.00
N VAL A 46 -19.88 -1.13 -3.37
CA VAL A 46 -19.09 -1.97 -2.46
C VAL A 46 -19.24 -1.49 -1.01
N VAL A 47 -19.05 -2.41 -0.07
CA VAL A 47 -19.16 -2.18 1.38
C VAL A 47 -17.79 -2.38 2.01
N PRO A 48 -17.10 -1.33 2.45
CA PRO A 48 -15.82 -1.46 3.14
C PRO A 48 -15.96 -2.21 4.46
N ILE A 49 -15.10 -3.19 4.68
CA ILE A 49 -15.06 -4.01 5.90
C ILE A 49 -13.71 -3.97 6.61
N GLY A 50 -12.72 -3.31 6.03
CA GLY A 50 -11.41 -3.09 6.61
C GLY A 50 -10.51 -2.23 5.73
N ILE A 51 -9.46 -1.68 6.34
CA ILE A 51 -8.41 -0.89 5.69
C ILE A 51 -7.07 -1.52 6.00
N ILE A 52 -6.26 -1.82 4.99
CA ILE A 52 -4.87 -2.27 5.16
C ILE A 52 -3.95 -1.27 4.47
N CYS A 53 -2.92 -0.80 5.17
CA CYS A 53 -1.88 0.01 4.55
C CYS A 53 -0.59 -0.80 4.40
N THR A 54 -0.01 -0.72 3.19
CA THR A 54 1.29 -1.36 2.88
C THR A 54 2.41 -0.73 3.69
N HIS A 55 2.30 0.58 3.99
CA HIS A 55 3.25 1.34 4.80
C HIS A 55 2.64 2.65 5.33
N GLY A 56 3.39 3.39 6.16
CA GLY A 56 2.90 4.53 6.92
C GLY A 56 3.10 5.91 6.30
N HIS A 57 3.48 6.04 5.01
CA HIS A 57 3.63 7.35 4.39
C HIS A 57 2.29 8.07 4.22
N PHE A 58 2.35 9.40 4.27
CA PHE A 58 1.18 10.27 4.32
C PHE A 58 0.19 10.06 3.16
N ASP A 59 0.69 9.75 1.99
CA ASP A 59 -0.10 9.55 0.77
C ASP A 59 -0.74 8.16 0.65
N HIS A 60 -0.46 7.27 1.61
CA HIS A 60 -1.08 5.93 1.72
C HIS A 60 -2.03 5.81 2.91
N ILE A 61 -2.00 6.76 3.87
CA ILE A 61 -2.82 6.68 5.09
C ILE A 61 -3.78 7.86 5.27
N ALA A 62 -3.72 8.88 4.41
CA ALA A 62 -4.36 10.18 4.63
C ALA A 62 -5.87 10.11 4.83
N SER A 63 -6.56 9.18 4.18
CA SER A 63 -8.02 9.06 4.25
C SER A 63 -8.51 8.06 5.30
N VAL A 64 -7.63 7.42 6.08
CA VAL A 64 -8.02 6.39 7.08
C VAL A 64 -9.05 6.92 8.05
N ALA A 65 -8.81 8.08 8.69
CA ALA A 65 -9.72 8.67 9.68
C ALA A 65 -11.09 8.96 9.08
N TYR A 66 -11.12 9.57 7.89
CA TYR A 66 -12.36 9.87 7.17
C TYR A 66 -13.17 8.60 6.88
N LEU A 67 -12.52 7.58 6.32
CA LEU A 67 -13.19 6.32 5.93
C LEU A 67 -13.70 5.53 7.14
N LYS A 68 -12.94 5.48 8.25
CA LYS A 68 -13.42 4.88 9.50
C LYS A 68 -14.66 5.58 10.02
N LYS A 69 -14.73 6.92 9.94
CA LYS A 69 -15.89 7.70 10.37
C LYS A 69 -17.10 7.44 9.48
N GLU A 70 -16.93 7.41 8.16
CA GLU A 70 -18.02 7.24 7.21
C GLU A 70 -18.59 5.81 7.15
N PHE A 71 -17.74 4.80 7.35
CA PHE A 71 -18.11 3.39 7.17
C PHE A 71 -18.18 2.58 8.48
N GLY A 72 -18.41 3.26 9.64
CA GLY A 72 -18.76 2.57 10.89
C GLY A 72 -17.57 2.00 11.66
N ASN A 73 -16.45 2.72 11.69
CA ASN A 73 -15.25 2.34 12.44
C ASN A 73 -14.63 0.99 12.02
N ILE A 74 -14.60 0.74 10.71
CA ILE A 74 -13.97 -0.45 10.14
C ILE A 74 -12.51 -0.62 10.60
N PRO A 75 -12.00 -1.86 10.81
CA PRO A 75 -10.65 -2.11 11.32
C PRO A 75 -9.57 -1.58 10.38
N TYR A 76 -8.52 -1.03 10.96
CA TYR A 76 -7.34 -0.50 10.28
C TYR A 76 -6.09 -1.26 10.69
N TYR A 77 -5.29 -1.67 9.69
CA TYR A 77 -4.11 -2.52 9.81
C TYR A 77 -2.87 -1.80 9.30
N LEU A 78 -1.78 -1.81 10.07
CA LEU A 78 -0.48 -1.22 9.71
C LEU A 78 0.66 -1.96 10.42
N HIS A 79 1.84 -2.02 9.80
CA HIS A 79 3.03 -2.57 10.43
C HIS A 79 3.58 -1.62 11.52
N LYS A 80 3.97 -2.20 12.67
CA LYS A 80 4.43 -1.46 13.88
C LYS A 80 5.58 -0.51 13.61
N ALA A 81 6.53 -0.91 12.78
CA ALA A 81 7.71 -0.12 12.49
C ALA A 81 7.38 1.24 11.84
N ASP A 82 6.21 1.36 11.19
CA ASP A 82 5.77 2.59 10.53
C ASP A 82 4.92 3.53 11.40
N PHE A 83 4.64 3.21 12.66
CA PHE A 83 3.85 4.09 13.53
C PHE A 83 4.45 5.48 13.68
N LYS A 84 5.78 5.58 13.78
CA LYS A 84 6.46 6.88 13.90
C LYS A 84 6.29 7.72 12.62
N ILE A 85 6.39 7.10 11.45
CA ILE A 85 6.20 7.75 10.15
C ILE A 85 4.75 8.21 10.02
N ALA A 86 3.78 7.34 10.31
CA ALA A 86 2.36 7.65 10.27
C ALA A 86 1.98 8.81 11.22
N LYS A 87 2.47 8.81 12.45
CA LYS A 87 2.28 9.92 13.41
C LYS A 87 2.90 11.23 12.92
N SER A 88 3.93 11.16 12.11
CA SER A 88 4.65 12.31 11.54
C SER A 88 4.11 12.75 10.16
N ALA A 89 3.04 12.14 9.65
CA ALA A 89 2.53 12.34 8.29
C ALA A 89 2.33 13.84 7.92
N ASN A 90 1.77 14.65 8.83
CA ASN A 90 1.60 16.09 8.59
C ASN A 90 2.91 16.87 8.49
N PHE A 91 3.99 16.40 9.11
CA PHE A 91 5.31 17.01 8.97
C PHE A 91 5.83 16.80 7.54
N TYR A 92 5.76 15.58 7.03
CA TYR A 92 6.18 15.26 5.66
C TYR A 92 5.30 15.93 4.61
N LEU A 93 3.99 15.94 4.83
CA LEU A 93 3.05 16.62 3.95
C LEU A 93 3.36 18.11 3.77
N LYS A 94 3.82 18.80 4.82
CA LYS A 94 4.25 20.21 4.72
C LYS A 94 5.40 20.42 3.73
N LEU A 95 6.29 19.44 3.55
CA LEU A 95 7.42 19.53 2.61
C LEU A 95 6.95 19.51 1.15
N THR A 96 5.77 18.91 0.86
CA THR A 96 5.20 18.85 -0.49
C THR A 96 4.44 20.10 -0.89
N LYS A 97 4.25 21.08 0.00
CA LYS A 97 3.42 22.29 -0.17
C LYS A 97 1.93 22.02 -0.41
N ILE A 98 1.46 20.78 -0.23
CA ILE A 98 0.05 20.41 -0.32
C ILE A 98 -0.65 20.91 0.95
N LYS A 99 -1.72 21.69 0.78
CA LYS A 99 -2.55 22.19 1.88
C LYS A 99 -3.61 21.14 2.24
N TYR A 100 -3.23 20.20 3.06
CA TYR A 100 -4.09 19.15 3.59
C TYR A 100 -3.76 18.89 5.05
N TRP A 101 -4.69 18.36 5.83
CA TRP A 101 -4.47 17.95 7.20
C TRP A 101 -4.90 16.49 7.37
N ILE A 102 -3.98 15.67 7.84
CA ILE A 102 -4.21 14.24 8.09
C ILE A 102 -4.53 14.07 9.58
N GLU A 103 -5.72 13.57 9.88
CA GLU A 103 -6.06 13.11 11.22
C GLU A 103 -5.43 11.73 11.43
N TYR A 104 -4.49 11.65 12.38
CA TYR A 104 -3.86 10.37 12.73
C TYR A 104 -4.82 9.48 13.50
N VAL A 105 -4.89 8.22 13.11
CA VAL A 105 -5.65 7.17 13.80
C VAL A 105 -4.69 6.04 14.17
N GLU A 106 -4.76 5.57 15.40
CA GLU A 106 -4.02 4.36 15.82
C GLU A 106 -4.56 3.14 15.04
N PRO A 107 -3.69 2.25 14.54
CA PRO A 107 -4.14 0.98 13.97
C PRO A 107 -4.86 0.12 15.00
N ASP A 108 -5.95 -0.52 14.57
CA ASP A 108 -6.67 -1.49 15.39
C ASP A 108 -5.93 -2.83 15.47
N TYR A 109 -5.19 -3.17 14.37
CA TYR A 109 -4.39 -4.38 14.26
C TYR A 109 -2.99 -4.05 13.75
N ILE A 110 -2.00 -4.72 14.34
CA ILE A 110 -0.59 -4.39 14.20
C ILE A 110 0.16 -5.60 13.66
N PHE A 111 0.85 -5.41 12.52
CA PHE A 111 1.80 -6.40 12.03
C PHE A 111 3.16 -6.21 12.71
N GLU A 112 3.80 -7.30 13.15
CA GLU A 112 5.11 -7.28 13.81
C GLU A 112 6.08 -8.32 13.25
N ASN A 113 5.56 -9.33 12.55
CA ASN A 113 6.36 -10.46 12.09
C ASN A 113 6.82 -10.28 10.63
N THR A 114 7.81 -11.06 10.25
CA THR A 114 8.31 -11.10 8.86
C THR A 114 7.28 -11.66 7.88
N MET A 115 6.34 -12.48 8.37
CA MET A 115 5.20 -13.01 7.64
C MET A 115 4.04 -13.27 8.59
N GLU A 116 2.85 -12.84 8.22
CA GLU A 116 1.61 -13.07 8.97
C GLU A 116 0.47 -13.42 8.02
N GLU A 117 -0.39 -14.36 8.45
CA GLU A 117 -1.64 -14.67 7.79
C GLU A 117 -2.77 -13.96 8.53
N ILE A 118 -3.60 -13.22 7.81
CA ILE A 118 -4.76 -12.53 8.38
C ILE A 118 -6.03 -12.80 7.57
N GLU A 119 -7.17 -12.76 8.25
CA GLU A 119 -8.47 -12.90 7.63
C GLU A 119 -9.34 -11.68 7.97
N ILE A 120 -9.91 -11.04 6.94
CA ILE A 120 -10.82 -9.91 7.06
C ILE A 120 -12.11 -10.22 6.30
N GLY A 121 -13.14 -10.68 7.00
CA GLY A 121 -14.45 -10.95 6.40
C GLY A 121 -14.40 -11.91 5.21
N GLY A 122 -13.53 -12.93 5.30
CA GLY A 122 -13.28 -13.94 4.29
C GLY A 122 -12.25 -13.58 3.22
N PHE A 123 -11.55 -12.45 3.35
CA PHE A 123 -10.34 -12.16 2.58
C PHE A 123 -9.12 -12.70 3.35
N ASN A 124 -8.43 -13.68 2.78
CA ASN A 124 -7.23 -14.25 3.38
C ASN A 124 -6.00 -13.61 2.76
N PHE A 125 -5.29 -12.78 3.53
CA PHE A 125 -4.05 -12.14 3.12
C PHE A 125 -2.85 -12.82 3.76
N THR A 126 -1.76 -12.93 3.00
CA THR A 126 -0.42 -13.12 3.56
C THR A 126 0.28 -11.78 3.56
N ILE A 127 0.66 -11.28 4.72
CA ILE A 127 1.42 -10.05 4.89
C ILE A 127 2.90 -10.43 4.93
N LEU A 128 3.69 -9.88 4.01
CA LEU A 128 5.11 -10.14 3.88
C LEU A 128 5.87 -8.85 4.17
N HIS A 129 6.64 -8.81 5.26
CA HIS A 129 7.46 -7.66 5.62
C HIS A 129 8.71 -7.58 4.74
N PHE A 130 8.79 -6.53 3.94
CA PHE A 130 9.90 -6.21 3.04
C PHE A 130 10.31 -4.74 3.24
N PRO A 131 11.10 -4.45 4.29
CA PRO A 131 11.50 -3.08 4.61
C PRO A 131 12.45 -2.47 3.59
N GLY A 132 12.66 -1.15 3.70
CA GLY A 132 13.65 -0.41 2.94
C GLY A 132 13.11 0.86 2.29
N HIS A 133 11.91 0.85 1.71
CA HIS A 133 11.19 2.09 1.38
C HIS A 133 10.69 2.79 2.66
N SER A 134 10.17 2.04 3.60
CA SER A 134 10.02 2.40 5.01
C SER A 134 10.43 1.21 5.89
N ASP A 135 10.59 1.44 7.19
CA ASP A 135 10.91 0.36 8.14
C ASP A 135 9.79 -0.68 8.23
N GLY A 136 8.54 -0.28 7.99
CA GLY A 136 7.34 -1.13 8.07
C GLY A 136 6.76 -1.55 6.72
N SER A 137 7.45 -1.32 5.60
CA SER A 137 6.94 -1.66 4.27
C SER A 137 6.61 -3.14 4.13
N CYS A 138 5.38 -3.43 3.68
CA CYS A 138 4.86 -4.77 3.48
C CYS A 138 4.35 -4.98 2.05
N VAL A 139 4.49 -6.21 1.57
CA VAL A 139 3.74 -6.71 0.42
C VAL A 139 2.51 -7.46 0.95
N LEU A 140 1.33 -7.07 0.48
CA LEU A 140 0.08 -7.75 0.81
C LEU A 140 -0.23 -8.72 -0.32
N LYS A 141 -0.15 -10.01 -0.05
CA LYS A 141 -0.48 -11.06 -1.02
C LYS A 141 -1.92 -11.50 -0.83
N TYR A 142 -2.69 -11.54 -1.92
CA TYR A 142 -4.04 -12.07 -1.96
C TYR A 142 -4.23 -12.87 -3.25
N ASN A 143 -4.41 -14.20 -3.13
CA ASN A 143 -4.44 -15.13 -4.27
C ASN A 143 -3.21 -14.94 -5.19
N ASP A 144 -3.45 -14.56 -6.46
CA ASP A 144 -2.47 -14.29 -7.51
C ASP A 144 -2.11 -12.79 -7.64
N ILE A 145 -2.43 -11.98 -6.62
CA ILE A 145 -2.24 -10.54 -6.59
C ILE A 145 -1.25 -10.14 -5.49
N LEU A 146 -0.41 -9.16 -5.77
CA LEU A 146 0.47 -8.49 -4.81
C LEU A 146 0.20 -6.99 -4.79
N PHE A 147 -0.10 -6.43 -3.61
CA PHE A 147 -0.05 -4.98 -3.38
C PHE A 147 1.31 -4.67 -2.76
N THR A 148 2.17 -4.00 -3.50
CA THR A 148 3.58 -3.82 -3.12
C THR A 148 3.87 -2.50 -2.46
N GLY A 149 2.87 -1.59 -2.39
CA GLY A 149 3.15 -0.21 -2.00
C GLY A 149 4.30 0.34 -2.82
N ASP A 150 5.23 1.02 -2.16
CA ASP A 150 6.32 1.73 -2.80
C ASP A 150 7.65 0.94 -2.85
N ILE A 151 7.58 -0.38 -2.66
CA ILE A 151 8.76 -1.25 -2.76
C ILE A 151 9.21 -1.38 -4.23
N MET A 152 8.26 -1.51 -5.15
CA MET A 152 8.54 -1.64 -6.59
C MET A 152 7.38 -1.15 -7.44
N TYR A 153 7.71 -0.62 -8.63
CA TYR A 153 6.77 -0.12 -9.62
C TYR A 153 6.95 -0.82 -10.96
N LYS A 154 5.96 -0.67 -11.84
CA LYS A 154 6.09 -1.07 -13.25
C LYS A 154 7.31 -0.43 -13.91
N LEU A 155 7.53 0.87 -13.65
CA LEU A 155 8.67 1.66 -14.12
C LEU A 155 9.22 2.47 -12.96
N GLY A 156 10.56 2.60 -12.88
CA GLY A 156 11.21 3.36 -11.81
C GLY A 156 11.32 2.59 -10.50
N LEU A 157 11.73 3.30 -9.46
CA LEU A 157 11.93 2.79 -8.09
C LEU A 157 11.15 3.66 -7.10
N GLY A 158 10.64 3.04 -6.05
CA GLY A 158 10.01 3.72 -4.92
C GLY A 158 11.04 4.31 -3.96
N PHE A 159 11.93 5.17 -4.47
CA PHE A 159 12.97 5.81 -3.67
C PHE A 159 12.86 7.33 -3.77
N ASN A 160 12.62 7.99 -2.64
CA ASN A 160 12.30 9.42 -2.57
C ASN A 160 13.17 10.20 -1.56
N ASN A 161 14.15 9.57 -0.92
CA ASN A 161 14.96 10.11 0.17
C ASN A 161 14.12 10.60 1.38
N PHE A 162 12.99 9.93 1.65
CA PHE A 162 12.22 10.18 2.86
C PHE A 162 12.88 9.52 4.09
N PRO A 163 12.69 10.10 5.28
CA PRO A 163 13.15 9.46 6.51
C PRO A 163 12.53 8.08 6.70
N GLY A 164 13.38 7.11 7.05
CA GLY A 164 13.01 5.70 7.15
C GLY A 164 13.41 4.87 5.93
N GLU A 165 13.78 5.53 4.82
CA GLU A 165 14.33 4.82 3.67
C GLU A 165 15.75 4.31 3.94
N ASN A 166 15.99 3.06 3.54
CA ASN A 166 17.30 2.42 3.53
C ASN A 166 17.50 1.71 2.19
N ILE A 167 18.35 2.28 1.36
CA ILE A 167 18.54 1.84 -0.01
C ILE A 167 19.11 0.41 -0.10
N ASP A 168 20.01 0.04 0.80
CA ASP A 168 20.60 -1.31 0.81
C ASP A 168 19.57 -2.36 1.25
N VAL A 169 18.76 -2.02 2.25
CA VAL A 169 17.67 -2.89 2.72
C VAL A 169 16.59 -3.03 1.64
N LEU A 170 16.21 -1.93 0.96
CA LEU A 170 15.24 -1.96 -0.14
C LEU A 170 15.73 -2.88 -1.27
N LYS A 171 17.01 -2.78 -1.62
CA LYS A 171 17.63 -3.61 -2.64
C LYS A 171 17.53 -5.10 -2.31
N GLU A 172 17.86 -5.48 -1.08
CA GLU A 172 17.75 -6.86 -0.62
C GLU A 172 16.29 -7.34 -0.57
N SER A 173 15.36 -6.48 -0.15
CA SER A 173 13.92 -6.76 -0.18
C SER A 173 13.44 -7.03 -1.61
N ILE A 174 13.80 -6.19 -2.57
CA ILE A 174 13.43 -6.36 -3.99
C ILE A 174 14.03 -7.66 -4.55
N LYS A 175 15.31 -7.94 -4.30
CA LYS A 175 15.96 -9.19 -4.72
C LYS A 175 15.21 -10.40 -4.17
N LYS A 176 14.87 -10.39 -2.89
CA LYS A 176 14.15 -11.48 -2.24
C LYS A 176 12.76 -11.68 -2.85
N ILE A 177 11.99 -10.61 -3.10
CA ILE A 177 10.70 -10.66 -3.80
C ILE A 177 10.86 -11.34 -5.16
N ILE A 178 11.82 -10.87 -5.98
CA ILE A 178 12.07 -11.40 -7.32
C ILE A 178 12.51 -12.88 -7.29
N LEU A 179 13.26 -13.30 -6.29
CA LEU A 179 13.76 -14.68 -6.19
C LEU A 179 12.73 -15.66 -5.62
N THR A 180 11.84 -15.21 -4.74
CA THR A 180 10.98 -16.11 -3.96
C THR A 180 9.51 -16.11 -4.37
N LEU A 181 9.02 -15.04 -5.03
CA LEU A 181 7.63 -14.96 -5.45
C LEU A 181 7.46 -15.34 -6.92
N ASP A 182 6.29 -15.90 -7.24
CA ASP A 182 5.94 -16.32 -8.58
C ASP A 182 5.91 -15.13 -9.55
N LYS A 183 6.45 -15.32 -10.75
CA LYS A 183 6.52 -14.30 -11.80
C LYS A 183 5.15 -13.96 -12.40
N ASP A 184 4.19 -14.85 -12.25
CA ASP A 184 2.83 -14.69 -12.76
C ASP A 184 1.92 -13.88 -11.80
N TYR A 185 2.42 -13.48 -10.62
CA TYR A 185 1.69 -12.55 -9.77
C TYR A 185 1.49 -11.21 -10.45
N LEU A 186 0.24 -10.70 -10.40
CA LEU A 186 -0.10 -9.35 -10.83
C LEU A 186 0.18 -8.37 -9.69
N VAL A 187 1.11 -7.44 -9.91
CA VAL A 187 1.53 -6.42 -8.96
C VAL A 187 0.67 -5.18 -9.12
N TYR A 188 0.09 -4.72 -8.02
CA TYR A 188 -0.60 -3.45 -7.85
C TYR A 188 0.27 -2.53 -6.98
N PRO A 189 1.05 -1.61 -7.57
CA PRO A 189 2.01 -0.78 -6.84
C PRO A 189 1.37 0.42 -6.17
N GLY A 190 2.09 1.06 -5.25
CA GLY A 190 1.66 2.32 -4.63
C GLY A 190 1.54 3.48 -5.62
N HIS A 191 2.30 3.47 -6.73
CA HIS A 191 2.23 4.46 -7.79
C HIS A 191 2.28 3.82 -9.19
N GLY A 192 1.58 4.44 -10.15
CA GLY A 192 1.60 4.01 -11.55
C GLY A 192 0.64 2.85 -11.88
N ASP A 193 0.95 2.12 -12.93
CA ASP A 193 0.12 1.03 -13.43
C ASP A 193 0.51 -0.31 -12.83
N SER A 194 -0.46 -1.24 -12.78
CA SER A 194 -0.20 -2.66 -12.48
C SER A 194 0.60 -3.33 -13.60
N GLU A 195 1.36 -4.36 -13.25
CA GLU A 195 2.14 -5.16 -14.18
C GLU A 195 2.49 -6.52 -13.55
N TYR A 196 2.73 -7.54 -14.34
CA TYR A 196 3.20 -8.83 -13.85
C TYR A 196 4.61 -8.75 -13.28
N LEU A 197 4.86 -9.43 -12.15
CA LEU A 197 6.17 -9.44 -11.49
C LEU A 197 7.30 -9.87 -12.42
N GLY A 198 7.06 -10.84 -13.31
CA GLY A 198 8.02 -11.27 -14.33
C GLY A 198 8.41 -10.14 -15.30
N ASN A 199 7.46 -9.30 -15.71
CA ASN A 199 7.72 -8.15 -16.55
C ASN A 199 8.48 -7.05 -15.80
N ILE A 200 8.07 -6.74 -14.56
CA ILE A 200 8.77 -5.76 -13.72
C ILE A 200 10.24 -6.18 -13.54
N SER A 201 10.48 -7.44 -13.18
CA SER A 201 11.82 -7.98 -12.92
C SER A 201 12.76 -7.99 -14.14
N THR A 202 12.23 -7.84 -15.35
CA THR A 202 13.01 -7.93 -16.59
C THR A 202 12.97 -6.66 -17.44
N LYS A 203 11.87 -5.90 -17.41
CA LYS A 203 11.64 -4.73 -18.29
C LYS A 203 11.80 -3.39 -17.60
N ASN A 204 11.71 -3.34 -16.24
CA ASN A 204 12.02 -2.14 -15.49
C ASN A 204 13.55 -1.99 -15.39
N LEU A 205 14.15 -1.31 -16.36
CA LEU A 205 15.61 -1.18 -16.46
C LEU A 205 16.25 -0.48 -15.25
N GLU A 206 15.54 0.46 -14.64
CA GLU A 206 16.02 1.16 -13.44
C GLU A 206 16.12 0.18 -12.26
N LEU A 207 15.09 -0.61 -12.03
CA LEU A 207 15.08 -1.65 -11.00
C LEU A 207 16.14 -2.73 -11.28
N VAL A 208 16.27 -3.20 -12.53
CA VAL A 208 17.27 -4.20 -12.93
C VAL A 208 18.68 -3.68 -12.65
N ASN A 209 18.98 -2.44 -13.02
CA ASN A 209 20.27 -1.82 -12.75
C ASN A 209 20.52 -1.65 -11.24
N PHE A 210 19.48 -1.23 -10.51
CA PHE A 210 19.56 -1.03 -9.06
C PHE A 210 19.92 -2.31 -8.30
N ILE A 211 19.32 -3.44 -8.65
CA ILE A 211 19.58 -4.72 -7.94
C ILE A 211 20.91 -5.37 -8.35
N ASN A 212 21.50 -5.01 -9.51
CA ASN A 212 22.74 -5.59 -10.01
C ASN A 212 24.01 -4.80 -9.68
N ASN A 213 23.87 -3.53 -9.28
CA ASN A 213 24.97 -2.68 -8.81
C ASN A 213 25.12 -2.71 -7.31
#